data_18e20920486565cc586001f2b37c8d9c
#
_entry.id   18e20920486565cc586001f2b37c8d9c
#
_cell.length_a   1.000
_cell.length_b   1.000
_cell.length_c   1.000
_cell.angle_alpha   90.00
_cell.angle_beta   90.00
_cell.angle_gamma   90.00
#
_symmetry.space_group_name_H-M   'P 1'
#
loop_
_entity.id
_entity.type
_entity.pdbx_description
1 polymer ?
#
loop_
_entity_poly.entity_id
_entity_poly.type
_entity_poly.pdbx_seq_one_letter_code
_entity_poly.pdbx_strand_id
1 'polypeptide(L)'
;MNSLRIFAATLILAASALGQAAQTAAPAPQAPPATPTLASAIDREITAIEKQVLDAAEAMPEDKFNFSPESLNLPGANYKGVRTFAVQVKHIAASNYFIWSGLTGDKLPANLKDGNGPEDIKTKAEILAFLKDSFALGHKAAATLTTENMLQTPEHSKSTRLRLATFGVAHAFNHYGQMVEYLRMNGIVPPASQGK
;
A
#
# COMPACT_ATOMS: atom_id res chain seq x y z
N MET A 1 -40.92 70.46 59.41
CA MET A 1 -41.22 69.13 59.01
C MET A 1 -40.95 69.10 57.54
N ASN A 2 -39.66 68.90 57.14
CA ASN A 2 -39.17 69.03 55.76
C ASN A 2 -38.78 67.72 55.21
N SER A 3 -39.50 67.29 54.16
CA SER A 3 -39.22 66.07 53.40
C SER A 3 -38.16 66.36 52.39
N LEU A 4 -36.97 65.76 52.50
CA LEU A 4 -35.87 65.83 51.56
C LEU A 4 -36.07 64.73 50.51
N ARG A 5 -36.30 65.11 49.23
CA ARG A 5 -36.38 64.20 48.09
C ARG A 5 -34.97 64.06 47.47
N ILE A 6 -34.39 62.89 47.57
CA ILE A 6 -33.14 62.55 46.92
C ILE A 6 -33.47 62.02 45.49
N PHE A 7 -32.98 62.74 44.48
CA PHE A 7 -32.99 62.28 43.10
C PHE A 7 -31.77 61.34 42.84
N ALA A 8 -32.02 60.10 42.56
CA ALA A 8 -30.99 59.19 42.10
C ALA A 8 -30.84 59.32 40.57
N ALA A 9 -29.71 59.78 40.13
CA ALA A 9 -29.35 59.82 38.72
C ALA A 9 -28.77 58.46 38.27
N THR A 10 -29.48 57.75 37.42
CA THR A 10 -29.03 56.48 36.84
C THR A 10 -28.16 56.77 35.63
N LEU A 11 -26.86 56.50 35.78
CA LEU A 11 -25.90 56.57 34.66
C LEU A 11 -25.99 55.30 33.82
N ILE A 12 -26.48 55.42 32.55
CA ILE A 12 -26.51 54.31 31.62
C ILE A 12 -25.17 54.31 30.86
N LEU A 13 -24.31 53.34 31.16
CA LEU A 13 -23.08 53.06 30.40
C LEU A 13 -23.46 52.28 29.13
N ALA A 14 -23.40 52.90 27.98
CA ALA A 14 -23.50 52.19 26.70
C ALA A 14 -22.16 51.52 26.36
N ALA A 15 -22.07 50.22 26.51
CA ALA A 15 -20.95 49.44 26.04
C ALA A 15 -21.02 49.22 24.55
N SER A 16 -20.17 49.91 23.78
CA SER A 16 -20.00 49.70 22.33
C SER A 16 -19.21 48.45 22.11
N ALA A 17 -19.89 47.34 21.77
CA ALA A 17 -19.26 46.10 21.31
C ALA A 17 -18.70 46.32 19.90
N LEU A 18 -17.41 46.55 19.77
CA LEU A 18 -16.67 46.47 18.52
C LEU A 18 -16.58 45.01 18.10
N GLY A 19 -17.47 44.59 17.21
CA GLY A 19 -17.39 43.29 16.54
C GLY A 19 -16.16 43.25 15.64
N GLN A 20 -15.08 42.61 16.11
CA GLN A 20 -13.99 42.21 15.22
C GLN A 20 -14.50 41.11 14.31
N ALA A 21 -14.81 41.47 13.05
CA ALA A 21 -15.01 40.50 11.99
C ALA A 21 -13.68 39.73 11.81
N ALA A 22 -13.66 38.43 12.18
CA ALA A 22 -12.55 37.58 11.86
C ALA A 22 -12.44 37.49 10.32
N GLN A 23 -11.47 38.18 9.75
CA GLN A 23 -11.09 37.99 8.37
C GLN A 23 -10.58 36.55 8.22
N THR A 24 -11.40 35.68 7.66
CA THR A 24 -10.95 34.36 7.18
C THR A 24 -9.96 34.62 6.07
N ALA A 25 -8.68 34.41 6.35
CA ALA A 25 -7.64 34.48 5.34
C ALA A 25 -8.00 33.53 4.19
N ALA A 26 -8.01 34.04 2.98
CA ALA A 26 -8.18 33.19 1.79
C ALA A 26 -7.13 32.09 1.79
N PRO A 27 -7.49 30.84 1.40
CA PRO A 27 -6.51 29.77 1.30
C PRO A 27 -5.38 30.19 0.36
N ALA A 28 -4.14 29.94 0.78
CA ALA A 28 -2.97 30.23 -0.05
C ALA A 28 -3.11 29.49 -1.39
N PRO A 29 -2.65 30.10 -2.52
CA PRO A 29 -2.69 29.45 -3.82
C PRO A 29 -1.98 28.09 -3.73
N GLN A 30 -2.69 27.01 -4.07
CA GLN A 30 -2.07 25.69 -4.18
C GLN A 30 -1.04 25.71 -5.32
N ALA A 31 0.17 25.20 -5.03
CA ALA A 31 1.17 25.03 -6.06
C ALA A 31 0.59 24.15 -7.20
N PRO A 32 0.89 24.45 -8.47
CA PRO A 32 0.44 23.60 -9.58
C PRO A 32 0.89 22.16 -9.36
N PRO A 33 0.06 21.15 -9.74
CA PRO A 33 0.43 19.77 -9.59
C PRO A 33 1.75 19.48 -10.30
N ALA A 34 2.65 18.75 -9.63
CA ALA A 34 3.94 18.38 -10.21
C ALA A 34 3.73 17.59 -11.51
N THR A 35 4.54 17.90 -12.53
CA THR A 35 4.51 17.15 -13.80
C THR A 35 4.85 15.68 -13.52
N PRO A 36 4.02 14.73 -13.99
CA PRO A 36 4.32 13.31 -13.81
C PRO A 36 5.67 12.93 -14.47
N THR A 37 6.46 12.13 -13.76
CA THR A 37 7.68 11.52 -14.27
C THR A 37 7.48 10.02 -14.44
N LEU A 38 8.38 9.34 -15.16
CA LEU A 38 8.34 7.89 -15.26
C LEU A 38 8.43 7.22 -13.87
N ALA A 39 9.33 7.73 -13.02
CA ALA A 39 9.46 7.27 -11.65
C ALA A 39 8.13 7.40 -10.88
N SER A 40 7.50 8.57 -10.88
CA SER A 40 6.25 8.78 -10.15
C SER A 40 5.07 8.00 -10.74
N ALA A 41 5.06 7.73 -12.04
CA ALA A 41 4.02 6.92 -12.66
C ALA A 41 4.12 5.45 -12.22
N ILE A 42 5.32 4.87 -12.25
CA ILE A 42 5.55 3.49 -11.78
C ILE A 42 5.35 3.36 -10.27
N ASP A 43 5.81 4.34 -9.49
CA ASP A 43 5.64 4.37 -8.03
C ASP A 43 4.16 4.36 -7.62
N ARG A 44 3.31 5.06 -8.35
CA ARG A 44 1.85 5.04 -8.13
C ARG A 44 1.25 3.65 -8.37
N GLU A 45 1.69 2.93 -9.39
CA GLU A 45 1.22 1.56 -9.65
C GLU A 45 1.71 0.61 -8.56
N ILE A 46 2.95 0.76 -8.08
CA ILE A 46 3.49 0.00 -6.94
C ILE A 46 2.66 0.29 -5.69
N THR A 47 2.39 1.56 -5.37
CA THR A 47 1.57 1.96 -4.21
C THR A 47 0.17 1.33 -4.29
N ALA A 48 -0.44 1.33 -5.47
CA ALA A 48 -1.79 0.79 -5.66
C ALA A 48 -1.84 -0.73 -5.42
N ILE A 49 -0.88 -1.47 -5.96
CA ILE A 49 -0.84 -2.93 -5.78
C ILE A 49 -0.34 -3.34 -4.40
N GLU A 50 0.61 -2.62 -3.81
CA GLU A 50 1.06 -2.82 -2.44
C GLU A 50 -0.12 -2.78 -1.47
N LYS A 51 -0.91 -1.70 -1.55
CA LYS A 51 -2.11 -1.57 -0.70
C LYS A 51 -3.05 -2.76 -0.87
N GLN A 52 -3.34 -3.18 -2.08
CA GLN A 52 -4.29 -4.26 -2.34
C GLN A 52 -3.76 -5.61 -1.82
N VAL A 53 -2.48 -5.90 -2.03
CA VAL A 53 -1.84 -7.14 -1.56
C VAL A 53 -1.76 -7.18 -0.04
N LEU A 54 -1.35 -6.07 0.59
CA LEU A 54 -1.29 -5.96 2.06
C LEU A 54 -2.68 -6.09 2.68
N ASP A 55 -3.67 -5.35 2.19
CA ASP A 55 -5.04 -5.43 2.70
C ASP A 55 -5.60 -6.87 2.57
N ALA A 56 -5.34 -7.54 1.45
CA ALA A 56 -5.77 -8.92 1.25
C ALA A 56 -5.05 -9.90 2.20
N ALA A 57 -3.75 -9.71 2.40
CA ALA A 57 -2.97 -10.54 3.32
C ALA A 57 -3.40 -10.32 4.79
N GLU A 58 -3.69 -9.07 5.17
CA GLU A 58 -4.21 -8.74 6.50
C GLU A 58 -5.63 -9.28 6.73
N ALA A 59 -6.48 -9.34 5.70
CA ALA A 59 -7.84 -9.85 5.81
C ALA A 59 -7.92 -11.36 6.06
N MET A 60 -6.93 -12.16 5.66
CA MET A 60 -6.92 -13.59 5.91
C MET A 60 -6.61 -13.85 7.39
N PRO A 61 -7.48 -14.58 8.15
CA PRO A 61 -7.22 -14.94 9.54
C PRO A 61 -5.97 -15.81 9.71
N GLU A 62 -5.33 -15.72 10.86
CA GLU A 62 -4.11 -16.46 11.19
C GLU A 62 -4.28 -17.98 11.03
N ASP A 63 -5.37 -18.54 11.54
CA ASP A 63 -5.71 -19.97 11.46
C ASP A 63 -5.96 -20.47 10.03
N LYS A 64 -6.27 -19.53 9.09
CA LYS A 64 -6.51 -19.82 7.67
C LYS A 64 -5.31 -19.42 6.78
N PHE A 65 -4.24 -18.91 7.36
CA PHE A 65 -3.11 -18.42 6.58
C PHE A 65 -2.41 -19.53 5.77
N ASN A 66 -2.51 -20.77 6.22
CA ASN A 66 -2.00 -21.95 5.51
C ASN A 66 -3.06 -22.65 4.63
N PHE A 67 -4.21 -22.01 4.39
CA PHE A 67 -5.24 -22.53 3.48
C PHE A 67 -4.68 -22.70 2.06
N SER A 68 -5.08 -23.80 1.41
CA SER A 68 -4.89 -24.07 -0.02
C SER A 68 -6.19 -24.62 -0.61
N PRO A 69 -6.56 -24.30 -1.87
CA PRO A 69 -7.72 -24.88 -2.53
C PRO A 69 -7.72 -26.41 -2.56
N GLU A 70 -6.54 -27.06 -2.46
CA GLU A 70 -6.41 -28.52 -2.35
C GLU A 70 -7.22 -29.09 -1.18
N SER A 71 -7.31 -28.34 -0.06
CA SER A 71 -8.04 -28.77 1.13
C SER A 71 -9.57 -28.86 0.93
N LEU A 72 -10.12 -28.24 -0.12
CA LEU A 72 -11.56 -28.27 -0.41
C LEU A 72 -12.02 -29.57 -1.06
N ASN A 73 -11.10 -30.41 -1.57
CA ASN A 73 -11.40 -31.69 -2.21
C ASN A 73 -12.53 -31.61 -3.24
N LEU A 74 -12.55 -30.56 -4.08
CA LEU A 74 -13.61 -30.31 -5.05
C LEU A 74 -13.64 -31.40 -6.13
N PRO A 75 -14.80 -32.04 -6.38
CA PRO A 75 -14.90 -33.06 -7.41
C PRO A 75 -14.51 -32.54 -8.80
N GLY A 76 -13.63 -33.26 -9.50
CA GLY A 76 -13.18 -32.90 -10.84
C GLY A 76 -12.10 -31.79 -10.90
N ALA A 77 -11.74 -31.18 -9.77
CA ALA A 77 -10.67 -30.21 -9.71
C ALA A 77 -9.32 -30.85 -9.37
N ASN A 78 -8.24 -30.25 -9.86
CA ASN A 78 -6.87 -30.65 -9.51
C ASN A 78 -6.09 -29.45 -8.96
N TYR A 79 -6.06 -29.34 -7.64
CA TYR A 79 -5.31 -28.33 -6.91
C TYR A 79 -4.06 -28.90 -6.23
N LYS A 80 -3.62 -30.09 -6.60
CA LYS A 80 -2.43 -30.71 -6.00
C LYS A 80 -1.19 -29.82 -6.20
N GLY A 81 -0.54 -29.48 -5.09
CA GLY A 81 0.71 -28.74 -5.09
C GLY A 81 0.58 -27.22 -5.37
N VAL A 82 -0.64 -26.66 -5.39
CA VAL A 82 -0.79 -25.19 -5.42
C VAL A 82 -0.30 -24.59 -4.11
N ARG A 83 0.25 -23.38 -4.18
CA ARG A 83 0.73 -22.66 -3.00
C ARG A 83 -0.39 -22.45 -1.99
N THR A 84 -0.05 -22.57 -0.70
CA THR A 84 -0.94 -22.04 0.36
C THR A 84 -0.98 -20.52 0.30
N PHE A 85 -1.96 -19.91 0.97
CA PHE A 85 -2.07 -18.43 1.03
C PHE A 85 -0.79 -17.80 1.57
N ALA A 86 -0.23 -18.34 2.67
CA ALA A 86 1.05 -17.91 3.23
C ALA A 86 2.20 -17.96 2.22
N VAL A 87 2.31 -19.07 1.49
CA VAL A 87 3.36 -19.23 0.46
C VAL A 87 3.11 -18.32 -0.73
N GLN A 88 1.85 -18.02 -1.06
CA GLN A 88 1.49 -17.05 -2.10
C GLN A 88 1.98 -15.65 -1.75
N VAL A 89 1.75 -15.20 -0.51
CA VAL A 89 2.23 -13.90 0.00
C VAL A 89 3.76 -13.84 0.00
N LYS A 90 4.43 -14.89 0.50
CA LYS A 90 5.90 -14.97 0.46
C LYS A 90 6.46 -14.97 -0.96
N HIS A 91 5.76 -15.62 -1.89
CA HIS A 91 6.17 -15.64 -3.30
C HIS A 91 6.12 -14.26 -3.94
N ILE A 92 5.09 -13.45 -3.65
CA ILE A 92 5.04 -12.06 -4.11
C ILE A 92 6.26 -11.30 -3.60
N ALA A 93 6.55 -11.38 -2.31
CA ALA A 93 7.70 -10.71 -1.70
C ALA A 93 9.04 -11.16 -2.29
N ALA A 94 9.26 -12.48 -2.39
CA ALA A 94 10.48 -13.04 -2.99
C ALA A 94 10.65 -12.57 -4.44
N SER A 95 9.57 -12.56 -5.22
CA SER A 95 9.61 -12.09 -6.60
C SER A 95 9.89 -10.60 -6.70
N ASN A 96 9.35 -9.79 -5.81
CA ASN A 96 9.67 -8.36 -5.71
C ASN A 96 11.17 -8.16 -5.51
N TYR A 97 11.80 -8.90 -4.60
CA TYR A 97 13.24 -8.86 -4.37
C TYR A 97 14.02 -9.26 -5.63
N PHE A 98 13.68 -10.37 -6.28
CA PHE A 98 14.36 -10.80 -7.51
C PHE A 98 14.25 -9.80 -8.65
N ILE A 99 13.06 -9.22 -8.83
CA ILE A 99 12.79 -8.34 -9.97
C ILE A 99 13.39 -6.96 -9.73
N TRP A 100 13.14 -6.35 -8.58
CA TRP A 100 13.49 -4.96 -8.33
C TRP A 100 14.94 -4.76 -7.87
N SER A 101 15.58 -5.77 -7.28
CA SER A 101 17.04 -5.72 -7.05
C SER A 101 17.84 -5.58 -8.35
N GLY A 102 17.29 -6.09 -9.46
CA GLY A 102 17.86 -5.86 -10.78
C GLY A 102 17.94 -4.38 -11.20
N LEU A 103 17.08 -3.52 -10.59
CA LEU A 103 17.13 -2.06 -10.83
C LEU A 103 18.04 -1.32 -9.87
N THR A 104 18.08 -1.76 -8.62
CA THR A 104 18.81 -1.05 -7.54
C THR A 104 20.22 -1.56 -7.34
N GLY A 105 20.53 -2.79 -7.75
CA GLY A 105 21.78 -3.48 -7.45
C GLY A 105 21.91 -3.96 -6.00
N ASP A 106 20.81 -3.90 -5.22
CA ASP A 106 20.83 -4.37 -3.84
C ASP A 106 21.02 -5.89 -3.76
N LYS A 107 21.70 -6.33 -2.71
CA LYS A 107 21.84 -7.76 -2.44
C LYS A 107 20.49 -8.36 -2.08
N LEU A 108 20.23 -9.55 -2.62
CA LEU A 108 19.05 -10.32 -2.26
C LEU A 108 19.12 -10.76 -0.78
N PRO A 109 18.00 -10.77 -0.06
CA PRO A 109 17.91 -11.44 1.23
C PRO A 109 18.39 -12.91 1.13
N ALA A 110 18.95 -13.44 2.21
CA ALA A 110 19.26 -14.86 2.28
C ALA A 110 17.97 -15.70 2.19
N ASN A 111 18.09 -16.92 1.65
CA ASN A 111 16.99 -17.90 1.67
C ASN A 111 15.76 -17.61 0.81
N LEU A 112 15.90 -16.85 -0.27
CA LEU A 112 14.80 -16.66 -1.26
C LEU A 112 14.53 -17.90 -2.13
N LYS A 113 14.93 -19.09 -1.69
CA LYS A 113 14.88 -20.36 -2.45
C LYS A 113 13.64 -20.51 -3.31
N ASP A 114 13.83 -20.88 -4.56
CA ASP A 114 12.79 -21.27 -5.53
C ASP A 114 11.63 -20.27 -5.67
N GLY A 115 11.85 -19.00 -5.26
CA GLY A 115 10.83 -17.95 -5.34
C GLY A 115 9.67 -18.10 -4.35
N ASN A 116 9.72 -19.04 -3.40
CA ASN A 116 8.68 -19.20 -2.38
C ASN A 116 9.00 -18.48 -1.06
N GLY A 117 10.12 -17.74 -1.04
CA GLY A 117 10.57 -16.97 0.13
C GLY A 117 11.21 -17.83 1.22
N PRO A 118 11.65 -17.20 2.32
CA PRO A 118 12.34 -17.87 3.41
C PRO A 118 11.47 -18.95 4.07
N GLU A 119 12.08 -20.10 4.40
CA GLU A 119 11.38 -21.20 5.08
C GLU A 119 11.24 -20.98 6.59
N ASP A 120 12.11 -20.15 7.16
CA ASP A 120 12.19 -19.85 8.60
C ASP A 120 11.13 -18.85 9.07
N ILE A 121 10.60 -17.98 8.18
CA ILE A 121 9.46 -17.12 8.51
C ILE A 121 8.13 -17.89 8.34
N LYS A 122 7.35 -18.00 9.42
CA LYS A 122 6.16 -18.86 9.46
C LYS A 122 4.91 -18.17 9.96
N THR A 123 5.06 -17.17 10.81
CA THR A 123 3.95 -16.43 11.36
C THR A 123 3.43 -15.41 10.35
N LYS A 124 2.14 -15.10 10.41
CA LYS A 124 1.54 -14.05 9.57
C LYS A 124 2.28 -12.73 9.73
N ALA A 125 2.64 -12.36 10.96
CA ALA A 125 3.35 -11.10 11.23
C ALA A 125 4.71 -11.02 10.52
N GLU A 126 5.52 -12.08 10.58
CA GLU A 126 6.82 -12.16 9.88
C GLU A 126 6.65 -12.10 8.37
N ILE A 127 5.64 -12.79 7.82
CA ILE A 127 5.35 -12.81 6.39
C ILE A 127 4.90 -11.43 5.90
N LEU A 128 4.07 -10.73 6.68
CA LEU A 128 3.65 -9.36 6.37
C LEU A 128 4.81 -8.36 6.44
N ALA A 129 5.71 -8.50 7.40
CA ALA A 129 6.93 -7.68 7.48
C ALA A 129 7.81 -7.89 6.25
N PHE A 130 8.08 -9.16 5.88
CA PHE A 130 8.84 -9.50 4.68
C PHE A 130 8.21 -8.95 3.39
N LEU A 131 6.88 -8.98 3.29
CA LEU A 131 6.15 -8.41 2.16
C LEU A 131 6.31 -6.88 2.11
N LYS A 132 6.13 -6.16 3.23
CA LYS A 132 6.30 -4.69 3.31
C LYS A 132 7.70 -4.28 2.90
N ASP A 133 8.72 -4.95 3.41
CA ASP A 133 10.12 -4.67 3.06
C ASP A 133 10.38 -4.88 1.56
N SER A 134 9.74 -5.87 0.94
CA SER A 134 9.88 -6.11 -0.50
C SER A 134 9.26 -5.00 -1.36
N PHE A 135 8.14 -4.41 -0.92
CA PHE A 135 7.54 -3.26 -1.60
C PHE A 135 8.36 -1.98 -1.39
N ALA A 136 8.98 -1.79 -0.23
CA ALA A 136 9.92 -0.68 -0.01
C ALA A 136 11.08 -0.70 -1.02
N LEU A 137 11.59 -1.89 -1.38
CA LEU A 137 12.55 -2.03 -2.47
C LEU A 137 11.95 -1.62 -3.81
N GLY A 138 10.67 -1.92 -4.07
CA GLY A 138 9.96 -1.50 -5.27
C GLY A 138 9.91 0.02 -5.45
N HIS A 139 9.57 0.74 -4.38
CA HIS A 139 9.58 2.21 -4.36
C HIS A 139 10.98 2.78 -4.61
N LYS A 140 12.01 2.19 -3.97
CA LYS A 140 13.41 2.53 -4.22
C LYS A 140 13.78 2.30 -5.69
N ALA A 141 13.36 1.18 -6.27
CA ALA A 141 13.61 0.85 -7.67
C ALA A 141 12.92 1.84 -8.63
N ALA A 142 11.66 2.18 -8.38
CA ALA A 142 10.93 3.17 -9.17
C ALA A 142 11.65 4.53 -9.21
N ALA A 143 12.19 4.98 -8.08
CA ALA A 143 12.93 6.24 -7.99
C ALA A 143 14.19 6.30 -8.86
N THR A 144 14.73 5.16 -9.33
CA THR A 144 15.88 5.12 -10.23
C THR A 144 15.55 5.30 -11.70
N LEU A 145 14.24 5.32 -12.06
CA LEU A 145 13.80 5.34 -13.46
C LEU A 145 13.75 6.75 -14.04
N THR A 146 14.30 6.90 -15.23
CA THR A 146 14.19 8.11 -16.05
C THR A 146 13.84 7.76 -17.49
N THR A 147 13.40 8.76 -18.27
CA THR A 147 13.15 8.59 -19.70
C THR A 147 14.39 8.18 -20.47
N GLU A 148 15.56 8.60 -20.03
CA GLU A 148 16.87 8.35 -20.67
C GLU A 148 17.38 6.93 -20.40
N ASN A 149 17.05 6.36 -19.20
CA ASN A 149 17.57 5.05 -18.81
C ASN A 149 16.59 3.89 -18.93
N MET A 150 15.31 4.14 -19.17
CA MET A 150 14.25 3.12 -19.09
C MET A 150 14.45 1.93 -20.05
N LEU A 151 15.07 2.14 -21.21
CA LEU A 151 15.38 1.09 -22.18
C LEU A 151 16.77 0.47 -21.99
N GLN A 152 17.57 0.98 -21.08
CA GLN A 152 18.87 0.39 -20.76
C GLN A 152 18.70 -0.90 -19.96
N THR A 153 19.61 -1.83 -20.19
CA THR A 153 19.69 -3.09 -19.44
C THR A 153 20.68 -2.90 -18.29
N PRO A 154 20.28 -3.09 -17.02
CA PRO A 154 21.21 -3.07 -15.88
C PRO A 154 22.29 -4.15 -16.00
N GLU A 155 23.47 -3.93 -15.41
CA GLU A 155 24.63 -4.81 -15.53
C GLU A 155 24.36 -6.28 -15.18
N HIS A 156 23.55 -6.51 -14.18
CA HIS A 156 23.22 -7.86 -13.67
C HIS A 156 21.86 -8.38 -14.15
N SER A 157 21.29 -7.82 -15.20
CA SER A 157 20.00 -8.24 -15.76
C SER A 157 20.09 -8.53 -17.25
N LYS A 158 19.15 -9.35 -17.74
CA LYS A 158 18.91 -9.56 -19.18
C LYS A 158 17.71 -8.74 -19.68
N SER A 159 17.07 -7.98 -18.79
CA SER A 159 15.86 -7.21 -19.07
C SER A 159 16.10 -5.72 -18.93
N THR A 160 15.40 -4.92 -19.71
CA THR A 160 15.45 -3.46 -19.58
C THR A 160 14.86 -3.00 -18.23
N ARG A 161 15.26 -1.80 -17.79
CA ARG A 161 14.74 -1.18 -16.56
C ARG A 161 13.21 -1.08 -16.58
N LEU A 162 12.63 -0.65 -17.68
CA LEU A 162 11.18 -0.56 -17.85
C LEU A 162 10.51 -1.94 -17.70
N ARG A 163 11.10 -2.98 -18.34
CA ARG A 163 10.59 -4.35 -18.24
C ARG A 163 10.58 -4.85 -16.79
N LEU A 164 11.66 -4.60 -16.04
CA LEU A 164 11.74 -5.00 -14.62
C LEU A 164 10.70 -4.26 -13.78
N ALA A 165 10.58 -2.94 -13.95
CA ALA A 165 9.63 -2.12 -13.21
C ALA A 165 8.17 -2.54 -13.45
N THR A 166 7.77 -2.64 -14.71
CA THR A 166 6.39 -3.00 -15.09
C THR A 166 6.06 -4.46 -14.80
N PHE A 167 7.03 -5.37 -14.93
CA PHE A 167 6.81 -6.77 -14.64
C PHE A 167 6.60 -7.04 -13.15
N GLY A 168 7.32 -6.34 -12.27
CA GLY A 168 7.09 -6.45 -10.82
C GLY A 168 5.64 -6.10 -10.46
N VAL A 169 5.12 -5.00 -10.99
CA VAL A 169 3.72 -4.59 -10.80
C VAL A 169 2.76 -5.66 -11.36
N ALA A 170 2.95 -6.07 -12.62
CA ALA A 170 2.08 -7.05 -13.28
C ALA A 170 2.09 -8.41 -12.56
N HIS A 171 3.25 -8.86 -12.07
CA HIS A 171 3.40 -10.08 -11.30
C HIS A 171 2.64 -10.02 -9.97
N ALA A 172 2.75 -8.90 -9.26
CA ALA A 172 2.02 -8.70 -8.01
C ALA A 172 0.49 -8.70 -8.24
N PHE A 173 -0.01 -8.05 -9.30
CA PHE A 173 -1.44 -8.10 -9.67
C PHE A 173 -1.93 -9.49 -10.03
N ASN A 174 -1.13 -10.29 -10.76
CA ASN A 174 -1.48 -11.67 -11.07
C ASN A 174 -1.69 -12.51 -9.80
N HIS A 175 -0.81 -12.38 -8.82
CA HIS A 175 -0.91 -13.10 -7.56
C HIS A 175 -1.96 -12.52 -6.60
N TYR A 176 -2.19 -11.21 -6.65
CA TYR A 176 -3.31 -10.58 -5.94
C TYR A 176 -4.65 -11.18 -6.36
N GLY A 177 -4.87 -11.39 -7.68
CA GLY A 177 -6.07 -12.07 -8.17
C GLY A 177 -6.26 -13.46 -7.54
N GLN A 178 -5.20 -14.24 -7.41
CA GLN A 178 -5.25 -15.54 -6.73
C GLN A 178 -5.55 -15.40 -5.23
N MET A 179 -4.97 -14.42 -4.54
CA MET A 179 -5.29 -14.14 -3.13
C MET A 179 -6.76 -13.77 -2.93
N VAL A 180 -7.34 -12.99 -3.84
CA VAL A 180 -8.77 -12.63 -3.84
C VAL A 180 -9.64 -13.89 -3.87
N GLU A 181 -9.34 -14.86 -4.75
CA GLU A 181 -10.06 -16.11 -4.82
C GLU A 181 -9.91 -16.94 -3.53
N TYR A 182 -8.72 -16.98 -2.94
CA TYR A 182 -8.52 -17.68 -1.66
C TYR A 182 -9.32 -17.07 -0.51
N LEU A 183 -9.43 -15.73 -0.45
CA LEU A 183 -10.29 -15.05 0.51
C LEU A 183 -11.75 -15.49 0.32
N ARG A 184 -12.26 -15.45 -0.91
CA ARG A 184 -13.65 -15.84 -1.23
C ARG A 184 -13.93 -17.30 -0.92
N MET A 185 -13.00 -18.21 -1.19
CA MET A 185 -13.09 -19.64 -0.82
C MET A 185 -13.21 -19.84 0.71
N ASN A 186 -12.75 -18.86 1.49
CA ASN A 186 -12.86 -18.84 2.95
C ASN A 186 -14.03 -17.99 3.47
N GLY A 187 -14.94 -17.54 2.59
CA GLY A 187 -16.10 -16.72 2.96
C GLY A 187 -15.75 -15.27 3.30
N ILE A 188 -14.57 -14.79 2.90
CA ILE A 188 -14.09 -13.44 3.20
C ILE A 188 -14.28 -12.56 1.96
N VAL A 189 -14.99 -11.44 2.12
CA VAL A 189 -15.09 -10.42 1.08
C VAL A 189 -13.77 -9.66 1.01
N PRO A 190 -13.08 -9.65 -0.14
CA PRO A 190 -11.81 -8.93 -0.27
C PRO A 190 -11.98 -7.44 0.06
N PRO A 191 -11.01 -6.79 0.76
CA PRO A 191 -11.11 -5.39 1.16
C PRO A 191 -11.44 -4.44 0.00
N ALA A 192 -10.86 -4.64 -1.17
CA ALA A 192 -11.14 -3.83 -2.36
C ALA A 192 -12.57 -4.00 -2.93
N SER A 193 -13.35 -4.97 -2.43
CA SER A 193 -14.75 -5.21 -2.83
C SER A 193 -15.75 -4.82 -1.74
N GLN A 194 -15.28 -4.36 -0.57
CA GLN A 194 -16.15 -3.91 0.52
C GLN A 194 -16.69 -2.51 0.21
N GLY A 195 -17.98 -2.28 0.49
CA GLY A 195 -18.62 -0.97 0.31
C GLY A 195 -18.97 -0.61 -1.15
N LYS A 196 -19.00 -1.60 -2.05
CA LYS A 196 -19.48 -1.41 -3.42
C LYS A 196 -20.88 -1.96 -3.57
#